data_d1cb30610c34b3f84665f413b2410d8f
#
_entry.id   d1cb30610c34b3f84665f413b2410d8f
#
_cell.length_a   1.000
_cell.length_b   1.000
_cell.length_c   1.000
_cell.angle_alpha   90.00
_cell.angle_beta   90.00
_cell.angle_gamma   90.00
#
_symmetry.space_group_name_H-M   'P 1'
#
loop_
_entity.id
_entity.type
_entity.pdbx_description
1 polymer ?
#
loop_
_entity_poly.entity_id
_entity_poly.type
_entity_poly.pdbx_seq_one_letter_code
_entity_poly.pdbx_strand_id
1 'polypeptide(L)'
;DYTGGLSEIKAQKEAGKITWDIIDVYAKDTIIGCDEGIFVEFDFDKDFAPAPDGTPASEDFFTSMPSKCAVGNILYSWNYAYNDATIGDKKPSSLKDFFNTAKFPGKRAIYKGAMSNLEIAITAAGVNPGKGSDLTYRKLEADGGVDRAMAKIKALCEDPKGGCVFWNAGAQPPELLANGEVVMATGWNGRFFNAQMEGTPIVQVWDAQILDYEYFALVKGGPNQADAMKVLREMTSTEGLAGSAKYIAYAPWRKSSIAIIDAGEPWYKDGKTSMVQHMPTAPANTKSYALMNPEFWADNQDEIGEKWEAMKAGL
;
A
#
# COMPACT_ATOMS: atom_id res chain seq x y z
N ASP A 1 12.42 8.12 -12.16
CA ASP A 1 11.21 7.97 -11.33
C ASP A 1 11.62 7.45 -9.96
N TYR A 2 11.15 8.12 -8.92
CA TYR A 2 11.36 7.71 -7.54
C TYR A 2 10.36 6.60 -7.14
N THR A 3 10.83 5.59 -6.43
CA THR A 3 10.00 4.41 -6.09
C THR A 3 9.78 4.21 -4.58
N GLY A 4 9.99 5.26 -3.77
CA GLY A 4 9.72 5.25 -2.34
C GLY A 4 10.86 4.78 -1.42
N GLY A 5 11.94 4.20 -1.94
CA GLY A 5 13.07 3.72 -1.12
C GLY A 5 14.10 4.81 -0.78
N LEU A 6 15.01 4.52 0.16
CA LEU A 6 16.01 5.50 0.64
C LEU A 6 17.28 5.60 -0.20
N SER A 7 17.52 4.69 -1.15
CA SER A 7 18.81 4.56 -1.84
C SER A 7 19.24 5.85 -2.55
N GLU A 8 18.33 6.49 -3.26
CA GLU A 8 18.65 7.72 -4.00
C GLU A 8 18.97 8.89 -3.07
N ILE A 9 18.19 9.09 -2.00
CA ILE A 9 18.47 10.18 -1.06
C ILE A 9 19.73 9.93 -0.24
N LYS A 10 20.04 8.68 0.09
CA LYS A 10 21.32 8.32 0.71
C LYS A 10 22.48 8.67 -0.20
N ALA A 11 22.41 8.35 -1.50
CA ALA A 11 23.43 8.71 -2.48
C ALA A 11 23.61 10.23 -2.60
N GLN A 12 22.52 11.01 -2.58
CA GLN A 12 22.60 12.48 -2.58
C GLN A 12 23.28 13.03 -1.30
N LYS A 13 22.97 12.44 -0.14
CA LYS A 13 23.58 12.80 1.14
C LYS A 13 25.08 12.50 1.15
N GLU A 14 25.49 11.31 0.68
CA GLU A 14 26.88 10.91 0.56
C GLU A 14 27.67 11.82 -0.40
N ALA A 15 27.04 12.21 -1.51
CA ALA A 15 27.61 13.16 -2.46
C ALA A 15 27.67 14.61 -1.93
N GLY A 16 27.10 14.91 -0.76
CA GLY A 16 27.01 16.25 -0.19
C GLY A 16 26.14 17.21 -1.00
N LYS A 17 25.24 16.70 -1.83
CA LYS A 17 24.39 17.49 -2.73
C LYS A 17 22.95 16.99 -2.68
N ILE A 18 22.19 17.50 -1.73
CA ILE A 18 20.74 17.27 -1.65
C ILE A 18 20.02 18.15 -2.67
N THR A 19 19.14 17.56 -3.47
CA THR A 19 18.36 18.24 -4.50
C THR A 19 16.85 18.12 -4.30
N TRP A 20 16.41 17.28 -3.36
CA TRP A 20 15.01 17.06 -3.02
C TRP A 20 14.65 17.72 -1.70
N ASP A 21 13.43 18.22 -1.62
CA ASP A 21 12.90 18.85 -0.41
C ASP A 21 11.87 17.94 0.29
N ILE A 22 10.89 17.43 -0.44
CA ILE A 22 9.85 16.54 0.06
C ILE A 22 9.91 15.23 -0.73
N ILE A 23 9.78 14.12 -0.03
CA ILE A 23 9.66 12.81 -0.67
C ILE A 23 8.48 12.04 -0.08
N ASP A 24 7.91 11.18 -0.90
CA ASP A 24 6.89 10.21 -0.52
C ASP A 24 7.59 8.89 -0.18
N VAL A 25 7.34 8.31 0.99
CA VAL A 25 8.11 7.17 1.51
C VAL A 25 7.20 6.14 2.17
N TYR A 26 7.63 4.88 2.10
CA TYR A 26 7.02 3.82 2.90
C TYR A 26 7.24 4.02 4.39
N ALA A 27 6.32 3.52 5.20
CA ALA A 27 6.37 3.65 6.66
C ALA A 27 7.71 3.19 7.26
N LYS A 28 8.24 2.03 6.84
CA LYS A 28 9.54 1.50 7.29
C LYS A 28 10.70 2.45 6.98
N ASP A 29 10.67 3.10 5.82
CA ASP A 29 11.73 4.01 5.39
C ASP A 29 11.68 5.34 6.16
N THR A 30 10.53 5.72 6.74
CA THR A 30 10.46 6.87 7.65
C THR A 30 11.20 6.61 8.96
N ILE A 31 11.15 5.40 9.48
CA ILE A 31 11.88 4.98 10.69
C ILE A 31 13.37 5.04 10.40
N ILE A 32 13.83 4.30 9.40
CA ILE A 32 15.25 4.22 9.02
C ILE A 32 15.81 5.62 8.70
N GLY A 33 15.12 6.38 7.88
CA GLY A 33 15.57 7.71 7.46
C GLY A 33 15.59 8.74 8.59
N CYS A 34 14.71 8.58 9.60
CA CYS A 34 14.70 9.41 10.81
C CYS A 34 15.92 9.08 11.68
N ASP A 35 16.17 7.80 11.95
CA ASP A 35 17.29 7.33 12.78
C ASP A 35 18.66 7.68 12.16
N GLU A 36 18.78 7.62 10.85
CA GLU A 36 19.97 8.01 10.11
C GLU A 36 20.11 9.55 9.92
N GLY A 37 19.15 10.33 10.43
CA GLY A 37 19.16 11.80 10.32
C GLY A 37 19.08 12.31 8.87
N ILE A 38 18.35 11.60 8.02
CA ILE A 38 18.06 12.01 6.62
C ILE A 38 16.88 12.97 6.58
N PHE A 39 15.92 12.81 7.48
CA PHE A 39 14.70 13.60 7.52
C PHE A 39 14.66 14.59 8.67
N VAL A 40 13.82 15.62 8.52
CA VAL A 40 13.54 16.61 9.57
C VAL A 40 12.52 16.04 10.54
N GLU A 41 12.76 16.20 11.84
CA GLU A 41 11.76 15.89 12.86
C GLU A 41 10.67 16.96 12.92
N PHE A 42 9.43 16.56 13.11
CA PHE A 42 8.28 17.43 13.25
C PHE A 42 7.81 17.56 14.70
N ASP A 43 7.38 18.76 15.07
CA ASP A 43 6.50 19.02 16.21
C ASP A 43 5.07 19.13 15.67
N PHE A 44 4.32 18.02 15.75
CA PHE A 44 3.09 17.81 14.98
C PHE A 44 2.08 18.94 15.12
N ASP A 45 1.79 19.37 16.35
CA ASP A 45 0.75 20.40 16.61
C ASP A 45 1.22 21.82 16.33
N LYS A 46 2.53 22.05 16.19
CA LYS A 46 3.10 23.34 15.72
C LYS A 46 3.29 23.36 14.22
N ASP A 47 3.70 22.23 13.65
CA ASP A 47 4.09 22.13 12.26
C ASP A 47 2.90 21.90 11.32
N PHE A 48 1.81 21.31 11.79
CA PHE A 48 0.63 21.01 10.97
C PHE A 48 -0.64 21.69 11.54
N ALA A 49 -1.54 22.08 10.63
CA ALA A 49 -2.78 22.74 11.01
C ALA A 49 -3.72 21.76 11.78
N PRO A 50 -4.48 22.23 12.76
CA PRO A 50 -5.55 21.46 13.38
C PRO A 50 -6.65 21.14 12.36
N ALA A 51 -7.54 20.20 12.68
CA ALA A 51 -8.78 19.97 11.94
C ALA A 51 -9.69 21.21 11.97
N PRO A 52 -10.66 21.35 11.04
CA PRO A 52 -11.57 22.50 11.01
C PRO A 52 -12.40 22.72 12.28
N ASP A 53 -12.63 21.68 13.08
CA ASP A 53 -13.32 21.74 14.37
C ASP A 53 -12.40 22.11 15.55
N GLY A 54 -11.10 22.31 15.29
CA GLY A 54 -10.09 22.63 16.28
C GLY A 54 -9.38 21.43 16.90
N THR A 55 -9.69 20.21 16.48
CA THR A 55 -8.95 19.00 16.90
C THR A 55 -7.48 19.12 16.53
N PRO A 56 -6.52 18.93 17.46
CA PRO A 56 -5.09 19.01 17.18
C PRO A 56 -4.68 18.05 16.07
N ALA A 57 -3.65 18.42 15.28
CA ALA A 57 -3.15 17.58 14.19
C ALA A 57 -2.76 16.18 14.69
N SER A 58 -2.10 16.08 15.84
CA SER A 58 -1.72 14.80 16.46
C SER A 58 -2.88 13.84 16.76
N GLU A 59 -4.11 14.37 16.92
CA GLU A 59 -5.31 13.59 17.21
C GLU A 59 -6.19 13.33 15.97
N ASP A 60 -6.06 14.17 14.92
CA ASP A 60 -6.87 14.09 13.70
C ASP A 60 -6.37 13.00 12.73
N PHE A 61 -5.10 12.62 12.78
CA PHE A 61 -4.60 11.53 11.94
C PHE A 61 -5.16 10.16 12.35
N PHE A 62 -5.30 9.25 11.36
CA PHE A 62 -5.97 7.96 11.51
C PHE A 62 -5.29 7.05 12.56
N THR A 63 -3.98 7.10 12.66
CA THR A 63 -3.17 6.41 13.68
C THR A 63 -1.91 7.21 13.98
N SER A 64 -1.15 6.79 14.99
CA SER A 64 0.15 7.39 15.30
C SER A 64 1.12 7.25 14.12
N MET A 65 1.98 8.27 13.95
CA MET A 65 3.04 8.21 12.96
C MET A 65 4.11 7.20 13.36
N PRO A 66 4.73 6.49 12.40
CA PRO A 66 5.77 5.50 12.67
C PRO A 66 7.07 6.14 13.19
N SER A 67 7.29 7.41 12.87
CA SER A 67 8.43 8.19 13.36
C SER A 67 8.07 9.67 13.49
N LYS A 68 8.90 10.45 14.17
CA LYS A 68 8.76 11.90 14.27
C LYS A 68 9.04 12.64 12.95
N CYS A 69 9.61 11.94 11.97
CA CYS A 69 10.02 12.52 10.70
C CYS A 69 9.01 12.27 9.57
N ALA A 70 7.82 11.76 9.90
CA ALA A 70 6.80 11.37 8.94
C ALA A 70 5.50 12.13 9.18
N VAL A 71 4.80 12.49 8.11
CA VAL A 71 3.42 12.94 8.13
C VAL A 71 2.60 12.12 7.14
N GLY A 72 1.43 11.64 7.56
CA GLY A 72 0.60 10.75 6.77
C GLY A 72 0.13 11.39 5.45
N ASN A 73 0.28 10.67 4.36
CA ASN A 73 -0.18 11.01 3.01
C ASN A 73 -1.44 10.23 2.67
N ILE A 74 -1.29 8.94 2.38
CA ILE A 74 -2.38 8.07 1.93
C ILE A 74 -2.39 6.74 2.67
N LEU A 75 -3.61 6.16 2.78
CA LEU A 75 -3.81 4.75 3.06
C LEU A 75 -4.25 4.06 1.76
N TYR A 76 -3.62 2.96 1.43
CA TYR A 76 -3.98 2.16 0.27
C TYR A 76 -4.06 0.68 0.64
N SER A 77 -4.57 -0.11 -0.26
CA SER A 77 -4.72 -1.55 -0.06
C SER A 77 -3.89 -2.33 -1.05
N TRP A 78 -3.14 -3.30 -0.54
CA TRP A 78 -2.76 -4.48 -1.30
C TRP A 78 -3.93 -5.46 -1.24
N ASN A 79 -4.64 -5.56 -2.34
CA ASN A 79 -5.69 -6.53 -2.53
C ASN A 79 -5.44 -7.31 -3.83
N TYR A 80 -6.37 -8.15 -4.25
CA TYR A 80 -6.28 -8.73 -5.57
C TYR A 80 -7.52 -8.41 -6.38
N ALA A 81 -7.37 -8.50 -7.69
CA ALA A 81 -8.45 -8.31 -8.63
C ALA A 81 -8.45 -9.42 -9.70
N TYR A 82 -9.56 -9.55 -10.39
CA TYR A 82 -9.73 -10.42 -11.54
C TYR A 82 -10.52 -9.70 -12.65
N ASN A 83 -10.40 -10.19 -13.88
CA ASN A 83 -11.21 -9.69 -15.00
C ASN A 83 -12.52 -10.47 -15.04
N ASP A 84 -13.65 -9.79 -14.82
CA ASP A 84 -14.99 -10.38 -14.72
C ASP A 84 -15.47 -10.99 -16.05
N ALA A 85 -15.00 -10.47 -17.18
CA ALA A 85 -15.35 -10.98 -18.49
C ALA A 85 -14.66 -12.33 -18.83
N THR A 86 -13.52 -12.63 -18.21
CA THR A 86 -12.68 -13.79 -18.58
C THR A 86 -12.61 -14.87 -17.51
N ILE A 87 -12.95 -14.55 -16.24
CA ILE A 87 -12.80 -15.51 -15.12
C ILE A 87 -13.78 -16.67 -15.14
N GLY A 88 -14.83 -16.61 -15.95
CA GLY A 88 -15.90 -17.62 -16.00
C GLY A 88 -17.03 -17.36 -14.99
N ASP A 89 -17.94 -18.32 -14.85
CA ASP A 89 -19.16 -18.16 -14.03
C ASP A 89 -18.88 -18.16 -12.53
N LYS A 90 -17.87 -18.90 -12.09
CA LYS A 90 -17.45 -18.91 -10.69
C LYS A 90 -16.58 -17.70 -10.40
N LYS A 91 -17.03 -16.85 -9.49
CA LYS A 91 -16.30 -15.63 -9.13
C LYS A 91 -15.47 -15.86 -7.86
N PRO A 92 -14.19 -15.44 -7.84
CA PRO A 92 -13.39 -15.44 -6.61
C PRO A 92 -13.92 -14.38 -5.64
N SER A 93 -13.92 -14.71 -4.34
CA SER A 93 -14.47 -13.84 -3.30
C SER A 93 -13.65 -13.82 -2.01
N SER A 94 -12.62 -14.63 -1.93
CA SER A 94 -11.75 -14.70 -0.74
C SER A 94 -10.28 -14.74 -1.14
N LEU A 95 -9.42 -14.33 -0.22
CA LEU A 95 -7.97 -14.39 -0.45
C LEU A 95 -7.48 -15.83 -0.68
N LYS A 96 -8.17 -16.84 -0.15
CA LYS A 96 -7.89 -18.25 -0.44
C LYS A 96 -8.12 -18.62 -1.90
N ASP A 97 -9.08 -17.98 -2.57
CA ASP A 97 -9.37 -18.23 -3.98
C ASP A 97 -8.19 -17.80 -4.88
N PHE A 98 -7.43 -16.82 -4.48
CA PHE A 98 -6.21 -16.38 -5.20
C PHE A 98 -5.19 -17.53 -5.35
N PHE A 99 -5.05 -18.38 -4.34
CA PHE A 99 -4.13 -19.53 -4.33
C PHE A 99 -4.78 -20.84 -4.82
N ASN A 100 -6.06 -20.84 -5.13
CA ASN A 100 -6.77 -22.05 -5.54
C ASN A 100 -6.74 -22.24 -7.06
N THR A 101 -5.64 -22.74 -7.59
CA THR A 101 -5.42 -23.01 -9.01
C THR A 101 -6.30 -24.15 -9.56
N ALA A 102 -6.77 -25.05 -8.69
CA ALA A 102 -7.71 -26.09 -9.09
C ALA A 102 -9.10 -25.52 -9.43
N LYS A 103 -9.55 -24.51 -8.68
CA LYS A 103 -10.84 -23.82 -8.90
C LYS A 103 -10.73 -22.74 -9.96
N PHE A 104 -9.60 -22.04 -9.99
CA PHE A 104 -9.30 -20.91 -10.88
C PHE A 104 -7.94 -21.14 -11.56
N PRO A 105 -7.85 -21.96 -12.60
CA PRO A 105 -6.60 -22.21 -13.30
C PRO A 105 -6.13 -20.98 -14.06
N GLY A 106 -4.80 -20.82 -14.18
CA GLY A 106 -4.14 -19.74 -14.89
C GLY A 106 -3.13 -18.99 -14.01
N LYS A 107 -2.31 -18.14 -14.63
CA LYS A 107 -1.24 -17.39 -13.97
C LYS A 107 -1.78 -16.34 -13.00
N ARG A 108 -0.96 -16.00 -12.02
CA ARG A 108 -1.17 -14.90 -11.08
C ARG A 108 -0.11 -13.82 -11.28
N ALA A 109 -0.52 -12.56 -11.29
CA ALA A 109 0.45 -11.47 -11.15
C ALA A 109 0.64 -11.17 -9.66
N ILE A 110 1.89 -11.13 -9.21
CA ILE A 110 2.29 -10.81 -7.85
C ILE A 110 3.42 -9.78 -7.85
N TYR A 111 3.56 -9.01 -6.79
CA TYR A 111 4.61 -8.00 -6.69
C TYR A 111 6.01 -8.64 -6.70
N LYS A 112 7.00 -7.95 -7.26
CA LYS A 112 8.38 -8.46 -7.37
C LYS A 112 9.09 -8.65 -6.03
N GLY A 113 8.68 -7.91 -4.98
CA GLY A 113 9.29 -7.96 -3.64
C GLY A 113 8.55 -8.87 -2.68
N ALA A 114 9.16 -9.15 -1.53
CA ALA A 114 8.57 -9.99 -0.50
C ALA A 114 7.41 -9.31 0.25
N MET A 115 7.53 -8.01 0.51
CA MET A 115 6.52 -7.19 1.20
C MET A 115 5.17 -7.30 0.50
N SER A 116 4.10 -7.38 1.23
CA SER A 116 2.74 -7.70 0.85
C SER A 116 2.51 -9.17 0.45
N ASN A 117 3.39 -9.79 -0.31
CA ASN A 117 3.24 -11.19 -0.73
C ASN A 117 3.29 -12.17 0.46
N LEU A 118 4.16 -11.93 1.43
CA LEU A 118 4.27 -12.77 2.63
C LEU A 118 3.01 -12.65 3.50
N GLU A 119 2.51 -11.44 3.70
CA GLU A 119 1.27 -11.18 4.43
C GLU A 119 0.07 -11.84 3.75
N ILE A 120 -0.05 -11.69 2.43
CA ILE A 120 -1.08 -12.31 1.61
C ILE A 120 -0.99 -13.84 1.72
N ALA A 121 0.20 -14.41 1.61
CA ALA A 121 0.41 -15.85 1.66
C ALA A 121 0.09 -16.46 3.02
N ILE A 122 0.57 -15.86 4.11
CA ILE A 122 0.33 -16.39 5.46
C ILE A 122 -1.14 -16.23 5.87
N THR A 123 -1.79 -15.15 5.43
CA THR A 123 -3.22 -14.92 5.63
C THR A 123 -4.06 -15.94 4.86
N ALA A 124 -3.73 -16.18 3.59
CA ALA A 124 -4.39 -17.22 2.78
C ALA A 124 -4.15 -18.65 3.32
N ALA A 125 -3.10 -18.86 4.13
CA ALA A 125 -2.87 -20.13 4.81
C ALA A 125 -3.82 -20.38 6.02
N GLY A 126 -4.73 -19.43 6.29
CA GLY A 126 -5.79 -19.59 7.31
C GLY A 126 -5.67 -18.67 8.50
N VAL A 127 -4.76 -17.70 8.47
CA VAL A 127 -4.71 -16.64 9.47
C VAL A 127 -5.85 -15.67 9.21
N ASN A 128 -6.72 -15.47 10.21
CA ASN A 128 -7.75 -14.43 10.13
C ASN A 128 -7.15 -13.12 10.69
N PRO A 129 -6.93 -12.09 9.87
CA PRO A 129 -6.36 -10.83 10.34
C PRO A 129 -7.34 -10.01 11.19
N GLY A 130 -8.62 -10.41 11.28
CA GLY A 130 -9.65 -9.64 11.98
C GLY A 130 -9.83 -8.27 11.33
N LYS A 131 -9.78 -7.22 12.17
CA LYS A 131 -9.82 -5.82 11.72
C LYS A 131 -8.56 -5.10 12.19
N GLY A 132 -7.47 -5.31 11.47
CA GLY A 132 -6.18 -4.67 11.78
C GLY A 132 -5.46 -5.28 12.98
N SER A 133 -5.68 -6.57 13.28
CA SER A 133 -4.93 -7.22 14.36
C SER A 133 -3.49 -7.54 13.92
N ASP A 134 -2.60 -7.66 14.89
CA ASP A 134 -1.20 -8.04 14.70
C ASP A 134 -0.99 -9.52 14.37
N LEU A 135 -2.06 -10.31 14.27
CA LEU A 135 -1.98 -11.77 14.14
C LEU A 135 -1.21 -12.21 12.89
N THR A 136 -1.33 -11.48 11.78
CA THR A 136 -0.58 -11.76 10.55
C THR A 136 0.93 -11.71 10.83
N TYR A 137 1.41 -10.65 11.51
CA TYR A 137 2.83 -10.50 11.83
C TYR A 137 3.30 -11.44 12.91
N ARG A 138 2.53 -11.67 13.97
CA ARG A 138 2.85 -12.72 14.94
C ARG A 138 3.01 -14.10 14.29
N LYS A 139 2.33 -14.37 13.19
CA LYS A 139 2.50 -15.62 12.43
C LYS A 139 3.70 -15.61 11.50
N LEU A 140 4.10 -14.46 10.97
CA LEU A 140 5.34 -14.31 10.22
C LEU A 140 6.58 -14.39 11.14
N GLU A 141 6.53 -13.78 12.31
CA GLU A 141 7.59 -13.80 13.35
C GLU A 141 7.74 -15.16 14.04
N ALA A 142 6.66 -15.95 14.08
CA ALA A 142 6.74 -17.30 14.65
C ALA A 142 7.74 -18.16 13.87
N ASP A 143 8.40 -19.10 14.57
CA ASP A 143 9.41 -19.98 13.99
C ASP A 143 8.97 -20.59 12.66
N GLY A 144 9.77 -20.35 11.61
CA GLY A 144 9.50 -20.74 10.23
C GLY A 144 8.30 -20.05 9.57
N GLY A 145 7.79 -18.92 10.12
CA GLY A 145 6.63 -18.20 9.58
C GLY A 145 6.87 -17.65 8.20
N VAL A 146 7.98 -16.94 8.02
CA VAL A 146 8.42 -16.40 6.73
C VAL A 146 8.62 -17.52 5.70
N ASP A 147 9.28 -18.61 6.09
CA ASP A 147 9.55 -19.74 5.20
C ASP A 147 8.25 -20.43 4.75
N ARG A 148 7.25 -20.55 5.64
CA ARG A 148 5.91 -21.07 5.27
C ARG A 148 5.19 -20.16 4.27
N ALA A 149 5.28 -18.86 4.44
CA ALA A 149 4.70 -17.91 3.51
C ALA A 149 5.38 -17.99 2.13
N MET A 150 6.72 -18.03 2.11
CA MET A 150 7.51 -18.22 0.89
C MET A 150 7.21 -19.54 0.18
N ALA A 151 7.12 -20.64 0.94
CA ALA A 151 6.77 -21.95 0.38
C ALA A 151 5.39 -21.94 -0.30
N LYS A 152 4.42 -21.19 0.25
CA LYS A 152 3.09 -21.05 -0.35
C LYS A 152 3.14 -20.27 -1.67
N ILE A 153 3.93 -19.21 -1.76
CA ILE A 153 4.16 -18.46 -3.00
C ILE A 153 4.87 -19.35 -4.03
N LYS A 154 5.93 -20.02 -3.61
CA LYS A 154 6.68 -20.95 -4.47
C LYS A 154 5.76 -22.01 -5.07
N ALA A 155 4.96 -22.66 -4.23
CA ALA A 155 4.00 -23.67 -4.68
C ALA A 155 2.97 -23.13 -5.69
N LEU A 156 2.52 -21.88 -5.55
CA LEU A 156 1.66 -21.21 -6.53
C LEU A 156 2.36 -21.00 -7.87
N CYS A 157 3.61 -20.57 -7.84
CA CYS A 157 4.38 -20.26 -9.04
C CYS A 157 4.82 -21.52 -9.80
N GLU A 158 5.08 -22.60 -9.09
CA GLU A 158 5.46 -23.92 -9.67
C GLU A 158 4.25 -24.80 -10.08
N ASP A 159 3.02 -24.41 -9.68
CA ASP A 159 1.83 -25.20 -10.02
C ASP A 159 1.58 -25.20 -11.54
N PRO A 160 1.50 -26.36 -12.20
CA PRO A 160 1.27 -26.46 -13.65
C PRO A 160 -0.07 -25.86 -14.11
N LYS A 161 -1.04 -25.70 -13.19
CA LYS A 161 -2.31 -25.00 -13.44
C LYS A 161 -2.28 -23.52 -13.01
N GLY A 162 -1.17 -23.07 -12.45
CA GLY A 162 -0.94 -21.74 -11.92
C GLY A 162 0.18 -21.00 -12.67
N GLY A 163 1.19 -20.61 -11.94
CA GLY A 163 2.33 -19.83 -12.39
C GLY A 163 2.25 -18.38 -11.98
N CYS A 164 3.39 -17.71 -11.95
CA CYS A 164 3.50 -16.33 -11.53
C CYS A 164 4.06 -15.44 -12.63
N VAL A 165 3.56 -14.20 -12.67
CA VAL A 165 4.15 -13.06 -13.38
C VAL A 165 4.52 -12.04 -12.32
N PHE A 166 5.79 -11.70 -12.19
CA PHE A 166 6.25 -10.71 -11.23
C PHE A 166 6.16 -9.32 -11.84
N TRP A 167 5.39 -8.43 -11.21
CA TRP A 167 5.26 -7.05 -11.65
C TRP A 167 6.08 -6.09 -10.77
N ASN A 168 6.49 -4.95 -11.32
CA ASN A 168 7.28 -3.94 -10.63
C ASN A 168 6.74 -2.50 -10.76
N ALA A 169 5.75 -2.28 -11.60
CA ALA A 169 5.11 -0.97 -11.79
C ALA A 169 3.60 -1.10 -11.60
N GLY A 170 2.98 -0.14 -10.88
CA GLY A 170 1.58 -0.23 -10.49
C GLY A 170 0.56 -0.27 -11.63
N ALA A 171 0.94 0.10 -12.87
CA ALA A 171 0.10 -0.04 -14.04
C ALA A 171 0.02 -1.49 -14.57
N GLN A 172 1.03 -2.31 -14.29
CA GLN A 172 1.13 -3.67 -14.85
C GLN A 172 0.00 -4.62 -14.40
N PRO A 173 -0.40 -4.71 -13.11
CA PRO A 173 -1.45 -5.63 -12.70
C PRO A 173 -2.78 -5.47 -13.46
N PRO A 174 -3.36 -4.27 -13.60
CA PRO A 174 -4.57 -4.11 -14.40
C PRO A 174 -4.36 -4.36 -15.90
N GLU A 175 -3.19 -4.05 -16.47
CA GLU A 175 -2.86 -4.37 -17.88
C GLU A 175 -2.78 -5.87 -18.12
N LEU A 176 -2.12 -6.63 -17.23
CA LEU A 176 -2.02 -8.09 -17.32
C LEU A 176 -3.39 -8.78 -17.22
N LEU A 177 -4.29 -8.23 -16.40
CA LEU A 177 -5.68 -8.69 -16.32
C LEU A 177 -6.47 -8.35 -17.60
N ALA A 178 -6.32 -7.13 -18.12
CA ALA A 178 -7.01 -6.67 -19.32
C ALA A 178 -6.63 -7.51 -20.55
N ASN A 179 -5.35 -7.83 -20.67
CA ASN A 179 -4.81 -8.62 -21.78
C ASN A 179 -5.03 -10.13 -21.62
N GLY A 180 -5.55 -10.59 -20.48
CA GLY A 180 -5.78 -12.01 -20.21
C GLY A 180 -4.50 -12.83 -19.99
N GLU A 181 -3.36 -12.18 -19.74
CA GLU A 181 -2.11 -12.85 -19.44
C GLU A 181 -2.14 -13.55 -18.08
N VAL A 182 -2.89 -12.98 -17.14
CA VAL A 182 -3.14 -13.54 -15.82
C VAL A 182 -4.64 -13.58 -15.52
N VAL A 183 -5.06 -14.51 -14.68
CA VAL A 183 -6.48 -14.61 -14.28
C VAL A 183 -6.79 -13.82 -13.02
N MET A 184 -5.80 -13.60 -12.18
CA MET A 184 -5.88 -12.76 -10.98
C MET A 184 -4.54 -12.02 -10.80
N ALA A 185 -4.61 -10.84 -10.21
CA ALA A 185 -3.44 -10.02 -9.92
C ALA A 185 -3.53 -9.40 -8.53
N THR A 186 -2.50 -9.50 -7.72
CA THR A 186 -2.34 -8.60 -6.57
C THR A 186 -1.91 -7.23 -7.05
N GLY A 187 -2.30 -6.17 -6.34
CA GLY A 187 -1.92 -4.81 -6.73
C GLY A 187 -2.49 -3.77 -5.78
N TRP A 188 -2.26 -2.53 -6.11
CA TRP A 188 -2.77 -1.39 -5.36
C TRP A 188 -4.18 -1.03 -5.81
N ASN A 189 -5.10 -0.95 -4.85
CA ASN A 189 -6.53 -0.73 -5.12
C ASN A 189 -6.83 0.47 -6.01
N GLY A 190 -6.10 1.58 -5.88
CA GLY A 190 -6.29 2.76 -6.73
C GLY A 190 -5.92 2.53 -8.19
N ARG A 191 -4.99 1.62 -8.48
CA ARG A 191 -4.64 1.26 -9.87
C ARG A 191 -5.75 0.42 -10.52
N PHE A 192 -6.32 -0.49 -9.76
CA PHE A 192 -7.50 -1.24 -10.21
C PHE A 192 -8.72 -0.33 -10.39
N PHE A 193 -8.93 0.63 -9.46
CA PHE A 193 -9.97 1.65 -9.60
C PHE A 193 -9.85 2.43 -10.91
N ASN A 194 -8.66 2.92 -11.24
CA ASN A 194 -8.44 3.67 -12.47
C ASN A 194 -8.81 2.84 -13.71
N ALA A 195 -8.37 1.58 -13.77
CA ALA A 195 -8.72 0.69 -14.87
C ALA A 195 -10.22 0.38 -14.94
N GLN A 196 -10.91 0.24 -13.79
CA GLN A 196 -12.38 0.12 -13.75
C GLN A 196 -13.05 1.35 -14.36
N MET A 197 -12.59 2.55 -14.00
CA MET A 197 -13.15 3.82 -14.52
C MET A 197 -12.85 4.03 -16.01
N GLU A 198 -11.83 3.40 -16.55
CA GLU A 198 -11.48 3.36 -17.96
C GLU A 198 -12.24 2.27 -18.74
N GLY A 199 -13.12 1.53 -18.05
CA GLY A 199 -14.00 0.54 -18.66
C GLY A 199 -13.46 -0.88 -18.70
N THR A 200 -12.31 -1.16 -18.08
CA THR A 200 -11.83 -2.53 -17.93
C THR A 200 -12.71 -3.25 -16.92
N PRO A 201 -13.25 -4.45 -17.22
CA PRO A 201 -14.17 -5.16 -16.35
C PRO A 201 -13.41 -5.88 -15.20
N ILE A 202 -12.72 -5.10 -14.39
CA ILE A 202 -11.96 -5.56 -13.23
C ILE A 202 -12.86 -5.53 -12.00
N VAL A 203 -12.81 -6.59 -11.20
CA VAL A 203 -13.45 -6.67 -9.90
C VAL A 203 -12.39 -6.86 -8.84
N GLN A 204 -12.37 -5.98 -7.85
CA GLN A 204 -11.48 -6.06 -6.69
C GLN A 204 -12.07 -6.96 -5.60
N VAL A 205 -11.24 -7.76 -4.95
CA VAL A 205 -11.61 -8.58 -3.81
C VAL A 205 -10.94 -8.02 -2.56
N TRP A 206 -11.77 -7.58 -1.62
CA TRP A 206 -11.34 -6.88 -0.41
C TRP A 206 -11.14 -7.81 0.80
N ASP A 207 -11.43 -9.10 0.64
CA ASP A 207 -11.27 -10.07 1.72
C ASP A 207 -9.83 -10.17 2.16
N ALA A 208 -9.61 -9.89 3.45
CA ALA A 208 -8.30 -9.94 4.08
C ALA A 208 -7.23 -9.07 3.37
N GLN A 209 -7.64 -7.92 2.86
CA GLN A 209 -6.72 -6.92 2.29
C GLN A 209 -5.61 -6.55 3.28
N ILE A 210 -4.47 -6.12 2.77
CA ILE A 210 -3.41 -5.53 3.58
C ILE A 210 -3.49 -4.01 3.40
N LEU A 211 -3.90 -3.29 4.44
CA LEU A 211 -3.83 -1.82 4.46
C LEU A 211 -2.39 -1.40 4.69
N ASP A 212 -1.91 -0.56 3.83
CA ASP A 212 -0.56 -0.03 3.88
C ASP A 212 -0.59 1.49 3.82
N TYR A 213 0.53 2.09 4.14
CA TYR A 213 0.63 3.50 4.42
C TYR A 213 1.78 4.12 3.67
N GLU A 214 1.55 5.30 3.10
CA GLU A 214 2.61 6.17 2.62
C GLU A 214 2.61 7.48 3.39
N TYR A 215 3.80 8.06 3.48
CA TYR A 215 4.06 9.26 4.25
C TYR A 215 4.87 10.23 3.43
N PHE A 216 4.69 11.52 3.72
CA PHE A 216 5.65 12.51 3.33
C PHE A 216 6.72 12.67 4.39
N ALA A 217 7.97 12.86 3.94
CA ALA A 217 9.09 13.26 4.77
C ALA A 217 9.77 14.50 4.17
N LEU A 218 10.21 15.41 5.03
CA LEU A 218 10.97 16.58 4.65
C LEU A 218 12.47 16.24 4.71
N VAL A 219 13.17 16.38 3.58
CA VAL A 219 14.59 16.01 3.48
C VAL A 219 15.45 17.05 4.17
N LYS A 220 16.29 16.61 5.10
CA LYS A 220 17.20 17.48 5.84
C LYS A 220 18.30 18.00 4.92
N GLY A 221 18.42 19.33 4.84
CA GLY A 221 19.39 19.99 3.95
C GLY A 221 18.88 20.15 2.51
N GLY A 222 17.60 19.95 2.26
CA GLY A 222 16.96 20.29 0.99
C GLY A 222 17.10 21.78 0.65
N PRO A 223 17.19 22.13 -0.65
CA PRO A 223 17.52 23.49 -1.08
C PRO A 223 16.47 24.55 -0.74
N ASN A 224 15.18 24.13 -0.56
CA ASN A 224 14.06 25.03 -0.33
C ASN A 224 13.29 24.65 0.95
N GLN A 225 13.95 24.16 1.97
CA GLN A 225 13.33 23.51 3.15
C GLN A 225 12.20 24.35 3.80
N ALA A 226 12.35 25.69 3.89
CA ALA A 226 11.33 26.56 4.49
C ALA A 226 10.04 26.65 3.63
N ASP A 227 10.17 26.70 2.31
CA ASP A 227 9.00 26.72 1.41
C ASP A 227 8.40 25.32 1.25
N ALA A 228 9.24 24.30 1.23
CA ALA A 228 8.80 22.92 1.25
C ALA A 228 7.93 22.60 2.48
N MET A 229 8.27 23.13 3.65
CA MET A 229 7.45 22.97 4.85
C MET A 229 6.05 23.62 4.70
N LYS A 230 5.97 24.77 4.04
CA LYS A 230 4.66 25.42 3.75
C LYS A 230 3.82 24.56 2.80
N VAL A 231 4.45 24.05 1.74
CA VAL A 231 3.81 23.15 0.78
C VAL A 231 3.33 21.86 1.49
N LEU A 232 4.17 21.27 2.33
CA LEU A 232 3.84 20.06 3.08
C LEU A 232 2.63 20.26 4.00
N ARG A 233 2.56 21.42 4.69
CA ARG A 233 1.40 21.81 5.51
C ARG A 233 0.11 21.86 4.71
N GLU A 234 0.14 22.43 3.53
CA GLU A 234 -1.02 22.52 2.64
C GLU A 234 -1.39 21.16 2.10
N MET A 235 -0.44 20.38 1.60
CA MET A 235 -0.69 19.03 1.08
C MET A 235 -1.31 18.09 2.13
N THR A 236 -0.94 18.27 3.41
CA THR A 236 -1.41 17.43 4.52
C THR A 236 -2.51 18.11 5.35
N SER A 237 -3.10 19.21 4.87
CA SER A 237 -4.30 19.81 5.44
C SER A 237 -5.52 18.90 5.24
N THR A 238 -6.62 19.20 5.91
CA THR A 238 -7.89 18.47 5.73
C THR A 238 -8.32 18.47 4.28
N GLU A 239 -8.30 19.65 3.64
CA GLU A 239 -8.71 19.84 2.24
C GLU A 239 -7.68 19.25 1.26
N GLY A 240 -6.38 19.39 1.56
CA GLY A 240 -5.29 18.86 0.73
C GLY A 240 -5.37 17.36 0.58
N LEU A 241 -5.48 16.62 1.68
CA LEU A 241 -5.60 15.17 1.65
C LEU A 241 -6.94 14.70 1.07
N ALA A 242 -8.06 15.35 1.41
CA ALA A 242 -9.35 15.05 0.78
C ALA A 242 -9.32 15.31 -0.73
N GLY A 243 -8.62 16.38 -1.16
CA GLY A 243 -8.42 16.71 -2.56
C GLY A 243 -7.76 15.59 -3.35
N SER A 244 -6.70 14.98 -2.81
CA SER A 244 -6.01 13.85 -3.45
C SER A 244 -6.93 12.64 -3.67
N ALA A 245 -7.80 12.35 -2.72
CA ALA A 245 -8.73 11.23 -2.80
C ALA A 245 -9.80 11.35 -3.90
N LYS A 246 -10.00 12.55 -4.46
CA LYS A 246 -10.87 12.77 -5.63
C LYS A 246 -10.29 12.24 -6.93
N TYR A 247 -8.97 12.08 -6.99
CA TYR A 247 -8.25 11.69 -8.20
C TYR A 247 -7.97 10.20 -8.28
N ILE A 248 -7.73 9.57 -7.13
CA ILE A 248 -7.42 8.16 -7.02
C ILE A 248 -8.03 7.59 -5.73
N ALA A 249 -8.46 6.33 -5.76
CA ALA A 249 -9.13 5.69 -4.64
C ALA A 249 -8.16 5.25 -3.53
N TYR A 250 -7.38 6.19 -3.04
CA TYR A 250 -6.57 6.05 -1.82
C TYR A 250 -7.18 6.89 -0.71
N ALA A 251 -7.28 6.33 0.48
CA ALA A 251 -7.91 7.04 1.58
C ALA A 251 -6.94 8.08 2.18
N PRO A 252 -7.43 9.26 2.55
CA PRO A 252 -6.62 10.26 3.22
C PRO A 252 -6.27 9.83 4.65
N TRP A 253 -5.16 10.33 5.16
CA TRP A 253 -4.69 10.01 6.52
C TRP A 253 -5.42 10.74 7.64
N ARG A 254 -6.10 11.85 7.36
CA ARG A 254 -6.84 12.61 8.38
C ARG A 254 -8.27 12.11 8.51
N LYS A 255 -8.75 11.98 9.75
CA LYS A 255 -10.16 11.69 10.06
C LYS A 255 -11.09 12.77 9.50
N SER A 256 -10.68 14.05 9.62
CA SER A 256 -11.40 15.18 9.05
C SER A 256 -11.50 15.12 7.51
N SER A 257 -10.45 14.65 6.82
CA SER A 257 -10.48 14.45 5.38
C SER A 257 -11.34 13.25 4.97
N ILE A 258 -11.30 12.15 5.75
CA ILE A 258 -12.17 10.98 5.54
C ILE A 258 -13.64 11.40 5.63
N ALA A 259 -14.00 12.28 6.57
CA ALA A 259 -15.35 12.79 6.72
C ALA A 259 -15.85 13.53 5.45
N ILE A 260 -14.98 14.25 4.75
CA ILE A 260 -15.32 14.90 3.47
C ILE A 260 -15.64 13.85 2.41
N ILE A 261 -14.84 12.79 2.31
CA ILE A 261 -15.08 11.70 1.35
C ILE A 261 -16.39 10.96 1.69
N ASP A 262 -16.61 10.65 2.96
CA ASP A 262 -17.79 9.95 3.44
C ASP A 262 -19.09 10.77 3.25
N ALA A 263 -18.99 12.10 3.17
CA ALA A 263 -20.09 12.98 2.80
C ALA A 263 -20.50 12.86 1.32
N GLY A 264 -19.78 12.06 0.50
CA GLY A 264 -20.16 11.76 -0.87
C GLY A 264 -19.33 12.46 -1.94
N GLU A 265 -18.10 12.86 -1.62
CA GLU A 265 -17.20 13.49 -2.59
C GLU A 265 -17.08 12.65 -3.86
N PRO A 266 -17.37 13.23 -5.06
CA PRO A 266 -17.36 12.49 -6.30
C PRO A 266 -15.96 12.44 -6.94
N TRP A 267 -15.77 11.44 -7.81
CA TRP A 267 -14.60 11.36 -8.67
C TRP A 267 -14.48 12.58 -9.60
N TYR A 268 -13.27 13.11 -9.70
CA TYR A 268 -13.02 14.39 -10.39
C TYR A 268 -13.37 14.39 -11.89
N LYS A 269 -13.25 13.23 -12.57
CA LYS A 269 -13.45 13.15 -14.03
C LYS A 269 -14.91 13.22 -14.42
N ASP A 270 -15.83 12.67 -13.64
CA ASP A 270 -17.24 12.61 -14.02
C ASP A 270 -18.18 13.37 -13.07
N GLY A 271 -17.71 13.78 -11.90
CA GLY A 271 -18.50 14.49 -10.90
C GLY A 271 -19.72 13.70 -10.39
N LYS A 272 -19.74 12.39 -10.54
CA LYS A 272 -20.90 11.52 -10.24
C LYS A 272 -20.53 10.27 -9.49
N THR A 273 -19.43 9.58 -9.85
CA THR A 273 -18.99 8.36 -9.21
C THR A 273 -18.57 8.66 -7.78
N SER A 274 -19.29 8.13 -6.80
CA SER A 274 -18.94 8.29 -5.40
C SER A 274 -17.62 7.58 -5.10
N MET A 275 -16.67 8.29 -4.51
CA MET A 275 -15.37 7.72 -4.12
C MET A 275 -15.46 6.81 -2.90
N VAL A 276 -16.50 6.97 -2.06
CA VAL A 276 -16.68 6.23 -0.79
C VAL A 276 -16.48 4.72 -0.96
N GLN A 277 -17.21 4.11 -1.90
CA GLN A 277 -17.19 2.66 -2.09
C GLN A 277 -15.84 2.10 -2.61
N HIS A 278 -14.98 2.95 -3.15
CA HIS A 278 -13.68 2.57 -3.70
C HIS A 278 -12.53 2.79 -2.73
N MET A 279 -12.81 3.42 -1.57
CA MET A 279 -11.78 3.64 -0.54
C MET A 279 -11.43 2.33 0.19
N PRO A 280 -10.16 2.08 0.45
CA PRO A 280 -9.72 0.89 1.19
C PRO A 280 -10.25 0.89 2.63
N THR A 281 -10.55 2.06 3.18
CA THR A 281 -11.10 2.27 4.53
C THR A 281 -12.63 2.21 4.60
N ALA A 282 -13.33 2.10 3.47
CA ALA A 282 -14.78 2.03 3.46
C ALA A 282 -15.31 0.87 4.33
N PRO A 283 -16.41 1.03 5.08
CA PRO A 283 -16.96 -0.01 5.95
C PRO A 283 -17.23 -1.34 5.24
N ALA A 284 -17.62 -1.31 3.97
CA ALA A 284 -17.85 -2.49 3.15
C ALA A 284 -16.54 -3.26 2.85
N ASN A 285 -15.41 -2.55 2.76
CA ASN A 285 -14.11 -3.07 2.37
C ASN A 285 -13.26 -3.49 3.60
N THR A 286 -13.60 -3.02 4.80
CA THR A 286 -12.86 -3.28 6.06
C THR A 286 -13.50 -4.37 6.92
N LYS A 287 -14.12 -5.37 6.30
CA LYS A 287 -14.69 -6.52 7.03
C LYS A 287 -13.59 -7.37 7.67
N SER A 288 -12.49 -7.52 6.97
CA SER A 288 -11.29 -8.24 7.41
C SER A 288 -10.07 -7.64 6.71
N TYR A 289 -9.06 -7.23 7.48
CA TYR A 289 -7.83 -6.64 6.95
C TYR A 289 -6.67 -6.78 7.95
N ALA A 290 -5.45 -6.89 7.45
CA ALA A 290 -4.24 -6.67 8.22
C ALA A 290 -3.74 -5.24 8.01
N LEU A 291 -3.04 -4.70 9.01
CA LEU A 291 -2.28 -3.47 8.84
C LEU A 291 -0.83 -3.84 8.51
N MET A 292 -0.21 -3.15 7.54
CA MET A 292 1.22 -3.28 7.30
C MET A 292 1.98 -2.89 8.57
N ASN A 293 2.95 -3.71 8.96
CA ASN A 293 3.80 -3.43 10.13
C ASN A 293 5.15 -2.87 9.66
N PRO A 294 5.37 -1.56 9.82
CA PRO A 294 6.61 -0.93 9.37
C PRO A 294 7.83 -1.34 10.18
N GLU A 295 7.67 -1.62 11.48
CA GLU A 295 8.77 -2.04 12.36
C GLU A 295 9.27 -3.42 11.93
N PHE A 296 8.36 -4.38 11.69
CA PHE A 296 8.72 -5.69 11.17
C PHE A 296 9.56 -5.59 9.89
N TRP A 297 9.15 -4.73 8.94
CA TRP A 297 9.87 -4.57 7.69
C TRP A 297 11.15 -3.76 7.84
N ALA A 298 11.22 -2.78 8.74
CA ALA A 298 12.46 -2.05 9.03
C ALA A 298 13.54 -3.00 9.58
N ASP A 299 13.16 -3.94 10.45
CA ASP A 299 14.08 -4.86 11.10
C ASP A 299 14.49 -6.06 10.22
N ASN A 300 13.61 -6.52 9.33
CA ASN A 300 13.77 -7.82 8.68
C ASN A 300 13.92 -7.75 7.14
N GLN A 301 13.82 -6.57 6.51
CA GLN A 301 13.74 -6.47 5.05
C GLN A 301 14.95 -7.04 4.32
N ASP A 302 16.16 -6.90 4.86
CA ASP A 302 17.38 -7.33 4.19
C ASP A 302 17.47 -8.86 4.18
N GLU A 303 17.32 -9.51 5.34
CA GLU A 303 17.32 -10.97 5.44
C GLU A 303 16.19 -11.62 4.62
N ILE A 304 14.98 -11.07 4.76
CA ILE A 304 13.82 -11.56 3.99
C ILE A 304 14.03 -11.33 2.49
N GLY A 305 14.59 -10.18 2.12
CA GLY A 305 14.90 -9.83 0.73
C GLY A 305 15.86 -10.82 0.09
N GLU A 306 16.96 -11.20 0.77
CA GLU A 306 17.91 -12.20 0.29
C GLU A 306 17.24 -13.57 0.08
N LYS A 307 16.46 -14.03 1.06
CA LYS A 307 15.70 -15.28 0.95
C LYS A 307 14.69 -15.26 -0.21
N TRP A 308 14.03 -14.12 -0.39
CA TRP A 308 13.05 -13.92 -1.45
C TRP A 308 13.68 -13.98 -2.84
N GLU A 309 14.80 -13.28 -3.04
CA GLU A 309 15.52 -13.31 -4.31
C GLU A 309 16.09 -14.72 -4.62
N ALA A 310 16.60 -15.42 -3.60
CA ALA A 310 17.04 -16.80 -3.73
C ALA A 310 15.89 -17.74 -4.14
N MET A 311 14.72 -17.57 -3.54
CA MET A 311 13.52 -18.34 -3.92
C MET A 311 13.11 -18.07 -5.37
N LYS A 312 13.06 -16.80 -5.80
CA LYS A 312 12.70 -16.44 -7.19
C LYS A 312 13.67 -16.96 -8.22
N ALA A 313 14.97 -16.96 -7.90
CA ALA A 313 16.00 -17.50 -8.80
C ALA A 313 15.87 -19.02 -9.04
N GLY A 314 15.13 -19.71 -8.18
CA GLY A 314 14.83 -21.14 -8.29
C GLY A 314 13.47 -21.46 -8.95
N LEU A 315 12.72 -20.44 -9.40
CA LEU A 315 11.45 -20.60 -10.13
C LEU A 315 11.68 -20.61 -11.65
#